data_ea52979f086e1890a289e3e96ae041e2
#
_entry.id   ea52979f086e1890a289e3e96ae041e2
#
_cell.length_a   1.000
_cell.length_b   1.000
_cell.length_c   1.000
_cell.angle_alpha   90.00
_cell.angle_beta   90.00
_cell.angle_gamma   90.00
#
_symmetry.space_group_name_H-M   'P 1'
#
loop_
_entity.id
_entity.type
_entity.pdbx_description
1 polymer ?
#
loop_
_entity_poly.entity_id
_entity_poly.type
_entity_poly.pdbx_seq_one_letter_code
_entity_poly.pdbx_strand_id
1 'polypeptide(L)'
;MQQHQEIIPKKLIRMYRAAISSIFSELHRQNRLVAIEQPKFEAPKTKEMNGFLQQFDLNNVLIILDEMDTNLYLSARNIPHVEVVTVKEINPVILLRSEKVAVTPAAFKLIEEWV
;
A
#
# COMPACT_ATOMS: atom_id res chain seq x y z
N MET A 1 -31.13 3.92 15.13
CA MET A 1 -30.67 4.17 13.80
C MET A 1 -30.12 2.91 13.16
N GLN A 2 -30.54 2.68 11.96
CA GLN A 2 -30.11 1.53 11.21
C GLN A 2 -28.71 1.75 10.68
N GLN A 3 -27.80 0.90 11.08
CA GLN A 3 -26.50 0.88 10.43
C GLN A 3 -26.57 0.03 9.19
N HIS A 4 -26.16 0.61 8.12
CA HIS A 4 -25.98 -0.17 6.90
C HIS A 4 -24.69 -0.94 7.02
N GLN A 5 -24.80 -2.16 7.47
CA GLN A 5 -23.72 -3.09 7.31
C GLN A 5 -23.91 -3.75 5.97
N GLU A 6 -23.05 -3.43 5.06
CA GLU A 6 -23.05 -4.14 3.81
C GLU A 6 -22.52 -5.54 4.08
N ILE A 7 -23.41 -6.50 3.92
CA ILE A 7 -23.00 -7.90 3.98
C ILE A 7 -22.42 -8.24 2.61
N ILE A 8 -21.11 -8.29 2.53
CA ILE A 8 -20.44 -8.66 1.29
C ILE A 8 -20.46 -10.19 1.21
N PRO A 9 -21.05 -10.76 0.16
CA PRO A 9 -21.05 -12.22 0.00
C PRO A 9 -19.62 -12.78 -0.04
N LYS A 10 -19.43 -13.93 0.54
CA LYS A 10 -18.12 -14.59 0.52
C LYS A 10 -17.56 -14.76 -0.88
N LYS A 11 -18.43 -15.01 -1.85
CA LYS A 11 -18.00 -15.13 -3.24
C LYS A 11 -17.35 -13.85 -3.74
N LEU A 12 -17.91 -12.68 -3.44
CA LEU A 12 -17.32 -11.40 -3.84
C LEU A 12 -16.00 -11.15 -3.15
N ILE A 13 -15.89 -11.51 -1.87
CA ILE A 13 -14.63 -11.38 -1.14
C ILE A 13 -13.54 -12.24 -1.79
N ARG A 14 -13.87 -13.46 -2.16
CA ARG A 14 -12.92 -14.35 -2.83
C ARG A 14 -12.50 -13.80 -4.19
N MET A 15 -13.44 -13.27 -4.95
CA MET A 15 -13.14 -12.66 -6.25
C MET A 15 -12.26 -11.44 -6.09
N TYR A 16 -12.53 -10.61 -5.11
CA TYR A 16 -11.73 -9.43 -4.81
C TYR A 16 -10.30 -9.82 -4.45
N ARG A 17 -10.14 -10.78 -3.53
CA ARG A 17 -8.82 -11.27 -3.12
C ARG A 17 -8.06 -11.90 -4.27
N ALA A 18 -8.74 -12.66 -5.11
CA ALA A 18 -8.14 -13.26 -6.30
C ALA A 18 -7.65 -12.19 -7.28
N ALA A 19 -8.45 -11.13 -7.47
CA ALA A 19 -8.06 -10.02 -8.33
C ALA A 19 -6.83 -9.30 -7.77
N ILE A 20 -6.80 -9.03 -6.48
CA ILE A 20 -5.66 -8.39 -5.82
C ILE A 20 -4.42 -9.28 -5.96
N SER A 21 -4.54 -10.58 -5.72
CA SER A 21 -3.45 -11.52 -5.86
C SER A 21 -2.89 -11.54 -7.27
N SER A 22 -3.77 -11.55 -8.28
CA SER A 22 -3.36 -11.50 -9.68
C SER A 22 -2.61 -10.21 -10.01
N ILE A 23 -3.07 -9.08 -9.48
CA ILE A 23 -2.41 -7.79 -9.69
C ILE A 23 -1.03 -7.77 -9.05
N PHE A 24 -0.88 -8.29 -7.83
CA PHE A 24 0.43 -8.39 -7.20
C PHE A 24 1.39 -9.26 -7.98
N SER A 25 0.91 -10.39 -8.51
CA SER A 25 1.72 -11.26 -9.34
C SER A 25 2.21 -10.53 -10.60
N GLU A 26 1.33 -9.76 -11.23
CA GLU A 26 1.68 -8.98 -12.40
C GLU A 26 2.67 -7.87 -12.08
N LEU A 27 2.47 -7.17 -10.95
CA LEU A 27 3.41 -6.14 -10.49
C LEU A 27 4.79 -6.73 -10.23
N HIS A 28 4.85 -7.92 -9.65
CA HIS A 28 6.10 -8.60 -9.41
C HIS A 28 6.78 -8.97 -10.72
N ARG A 29 6.03 -9.49 -11.68
CA ARG A 29 6.54 -9.86 -13.00
C ARG A 29 7.13 -8.66 -13.73
N GLN A 30 6.52 -7.48 -13.57
CA GLN A 30 6.96 -6.24 -14.20
C GLN A 30 8.04 -5.51 -13.40
N ASN A 31 8.50 -6.07 -12.30
CA ASN A 31 9.47 -5.44 -11.39
C ASN A 31 8.98 -4.11 -10.81
N ARG A 32 7.67 -3.98 -10.63
CA ARG A 32 7.04 -2.81 -10.02
C ARG A 32 6.77 -2.99 -8.54
N LEU A 33 6.91 -4.20 -8.02
CA LEU A 33 6.71 -4.51 -6.62
C LEU A 33 8.04 -4.44 -5.89
N VAL A 34 8.13 -3.59 -4.87
CA VAL A 34 9.35 -3.35 -4.11
C VAL A 34 9.10 -3.66 -2.65
N ALA A 35 10.00 -4.41 -2.03
CA ALA A 35 9.96 -4.64 -0.59
C ALA A 35 10.81 -3.58 0.11
N ILE A 36 10.23 -2.90 1.09
CA ILE A 36 10.94 -1.87 1.84
C ILE A 36 10.71 -2.08 3.34
N GLU A 37 11.68 -1.64 4.15
CA GLU A 37 11.46 -1.54 5.57
C GLU A 37 10.72 -0.23 5.86
N GLN A 38 9.77 -0.29 6.80
CA GLN A 38 9.00 0.89 7.15
C GLN A 38 9.90 1.92 7.81
N PRO A 39 10.04 3.13 7.25
CA PRO A 39 10.78 4.18 7.90
C PRO A 39 10.04 4.66 9.14
N LYS A 40 10.77 4.92 10.21
CA LYS A 40 10.19 5.42 11.45
C LYS A 40 10.56 6.87 11.66
N PHE A 41 9.56 7.71 11.77
CA PHE A 41 9.73 9.12 12.04
C PHE A 41 9.12 9.44 13.41
N GLU A 42 9.85 10.16 14.24
CA GLU A 42 9.34 10.62 15.54
C GLU A 42 8.29 11.71 15.38
N ALA A 43 8.36 12.43 14.26
CA ALA A 43 7.42 13.49 13.92
C ALA A 43 7.26 13.54 12.41
N PRO A 44 6.17 14.12 11.88
CA PRO A 44 6.01 14.25 10.43
C PRO A 44 7.12 15.10 9.83
N LYS A 45 7.86 14.54 8.88
CA LYS A 45 8.98 15.23 8.22
C LYS A 45 8.99 14.90 6.73
N THR A 46 8.42 15.80 5.94
CA THR A 46 8.34 15.63 4.48
C THR A 46 9.73 15.52 3.85
N LYS A 47 10.69 16.30 4.35
CA LYS A 47 12.04 16.29 3.81
C LYS A 47 12.73 14.94 4.00
N GLU A 48 12.58 14.33 5.17
CA GLU A 48 13.14 13.02 5.44
C GLU A 48 12.46 11.93 4.61
N MET A 49 11.15 12.03 4.45
CA MET A 49 10.41 11.11 3.60
C MET A 49 10.84 11.21 2.14
N ASN A 50 11.02 12.43 1.64
CA ASN A 50 11.50 12.65 0.29
C ASN A 50 12.90 12.06 0.08
N GLY A 51 13.79 12.23 1.05
CA GLY A 51 15.11 11.63 0.99
C GLY A 51 15.07 10.10 0.98
N PHE A 52 14.19 9.52 1.78
CA PHE A 52 13.98 8.07 1.80
C PHE A 52 13.50 7.56 0.43
N LEU A 53 12.56 8.26 -0.17
CA LEU A 53 12.03 7.88 -1.48
C LEU A 53 13.08 7.99 -2.58
N GLN A 54 13.91 9.02 -2.54
CA GLN A 54 14.99 9.20 -3.51
C GLN A 54 16.05 8.12 -3.37
N GLN A 55 16.31 7.66 -2.17
CA GLN A 55 17.26 6.58 -1.92
C GLN A 55 16.87 5.30 -2.65
N PHE A 56 15.57 5.03 -2.74
CA PHE A 56 15.03 3.84 -3.41
C PHE A 56 14.51 4.13 -4.82
N ASP A 57 14.73 5.35 -5.32
CA ASP A 57 14.27 5.78 -6.65
C ASP A 57 12.75 5.61 -6.82
N LEU A 58 11.99 6.01 -5.81
CA LEU A 58 10.54 5.88 -5.79
C LEU A 58 9.88 7.24 -6.05
N ASN A 59 9.57 7.53 -7.31
CA ASN A 59 8.95 8.81 -7.69
C ASN A 59 7.43 8.74 -7.70
N ASN A 60 6.87 7.66 -8.19
CA ASN A 60 5.43 7.42 -8.20
C ASN A 60 5.21 6.08 -7.51
N VAL A 61 4.79 6.10 -6.25
CA VAL A 61 4.77 4.90 -5.42
C VAL A 61 3.55 4.87 -4.53
N LEU A 62 3.01 3.67 -4.37
CA LEU A 62 2.01 3.36 -3.35
C LEU A 62 2.72 2.57 -2.25
N ILE A 63 2.70 3.09 -1.03
CA ILE A 63 3.30 2.42 0.12
C ILE A 63 2.20 1.71 0.89
N ILE A 64 2.37 0.41 1.09
CA ILE A 64 1.40 -0.42 1.79
C ILE A 64 1.94 -0.82 3.15
N LEU A 65 1.19 -0.46 4.19
CA LEU A 65 1.55 -0.75 5.58
C LEU A 65 0.57 -1.75 6.17
N ASP A 66 1.00 -2.47 7.21
CA ASP A 66 0.11 -3.33 7.99
C ASP A 66 -0.86 -2.50 8.83
N GLU A 67 -0.35 -1.47 9.49
CA GLU A 67 -1.15 -0.51 10.25
C GLU A 67 -0.74 0.90 9.86
N MET A 68 -1.69 1.84 9.92
CA MET A 68 -1.41 3.22 9.55
C MET A 68 -0.44 3.85 10.54
N ASP A 69 0.66 4.36 10.01
CA ASP A 69 1.62 5.17 10.75
C ASP A 69 1.31 6.63 10.46
N THR A 70 0.77 7.34 11.43
CA THR A 70 0.34 8.72 11.26
C THR A 70 1.49 9.62 10.85
N ASN A 71 2.66 9.46 11.45
CA ASN A 71 3.82 10.27 11.12
C ASN A 71 4.27 10.03 9.68
N LEU A 72 4.29 8.78 9.26
CA LEU A 72 4.64 8.43 7.89
C LEU A 72 3.62 8.98 6.90
N TYR A 73 2.33 8.83 7.19
CA TYR A 73 1.27 9.35 6.35
C TYR A 73 1.37 10.86 6.19
N LEU A 74 1.55 11.59 7.28
CA LEU A 74 1.67 13.04 7.24
C LEU A 74 2.94 13.50 6.53
N SER A 75 4.01 12.73 6.64
CA SER A 75 5.26 13.03 5.94
C SER A 75 5.14 12.86 4.43
N ALA A 76 4.31 11.92 3.99
CA ALA A 76 4.19 11.57 2.57
C ALA A 76 3.08 12.34 1.85
N ARG A 77 2.05 12.82 2.55
CA ARG A 77 0.85 13.35 1.89
C ARG A 77 1.10 14.60 1.05
N ASN A 78 2.14 15.38 1.37
CA ASN A 78 2.47 16.57 0.60
C ASN A 78 3.36 16.29 -0.61
N ILE A 79 3.83 15.06 -0.76
CA ILE A 79 4.69 14.68 -1.88
C ILE A 79 3.80 14.21 -3.03
N PRO A 80 3.91 14.83 -4.22
CA PRO A 80 3.10 14.40 -5.36
C PRO A 80 3.38 12.96 -5.75
N HIS A 81 2.35 12.24 -6.17
CA HIS A 81 2.44 10.87 -6.66
C HIS A 81 2.90 9.85 -5.63
N VAL A 82 2.79 10.18 -4.34
CA VAL A 82 3.09 9.26 -3.25
C VAL A 82 1.84 9.09 -2.40
N GLU A 83 1.40 7.85 -2.24
CA GLU A 83 0.27 7.51 -1.39
C GLU A 83 0.68 6.45 -0.37
N VAL A 84 0.11 6.54 0.82
CA VAL A 84 0.33 5.58 1.90
C VAL A 84 -1.02 5.00 2.29
N VAL A 85 -1.14 3.69 2.22
CA VAL A 85 -2.38 2.98 2.57
C VAL A 85 -2.06 1.76 3.43
N THR A 86 -3.07 1.26 4.12
CA THR A 86 -2.96 0.00 4.84
C THR A 86 -3.45 -1.14 3.96
N VAL A 87 -3.17 -2.37 4.37
CA VAL A 87 -3.61 -3.56 3.64
C VAL A 87 -5.14 -3.56 3.46
N LYS A 88 -5.88 -3.05 4.43
CA LYS A 88 -7.34 -3.00 4.37
C LYS A 88 -7.87 -2.01 3.34
N GLU A 89 -7.08 -1.03 2.96
CA GLU A 89 -7.48 0.04 2.04
C GLU A 89 -7.08 -0.22 0.60
N ILE A 90 -6.42 -1.34 0.34
CA ILE A 90 -5.96 -1.67 -1.01
C ILE A 90 -7.14 -1.94 -1.93
N ASN A 91 -7.08 -1.40 -3.14
CA ASN A 91 -8.04 -1.74 -4.19
C ASN A 91 -7.31 -1.83 -5.54
N PRO A 92 -7.91 -2.50 -6.53
CA PRO A 92 -7.25 -2.71 -7.81
C PRO A 92 -6.88 -1.42 -8.54
N VAL A 93 -7.71 -0.40 -8.44
CA VAL A 93 -7.47 0.88 -9.14
C VAL A 93 -6.20 1.55 -8.62
N ILE A 94 -6.03 1.60 -7.31
CA ILE A 94 -4.84 2.21 -6.70
C ILE A 94 -3.59 1.44 -7.10
N LEU A 95 -3.65 0.11 -7.07
CA LEU A 95 -2.51 -0.72 -7.41
C LEU A 95 -2.08 -0.55 -8.87
N LEU A 96 -3.04 -0.48 -9.79
CA LEU A 96 -2.75 -0.35 -11.21
C LEU A 96 -2.27 1.06 -11.58
N ARG A 97 -2.75 2.07 -10.87
CA ARG A 97 -2.40 3.47 -11.14
C ARG A 97 -0.96 3.79 -10.76
N SER A 98 -0.44 3.14 -9.73
CA SER A 98 0.89 3.44 -9.23
C SER A 98 1.97 2.81 -10.11
N GLU A 99 3.03 3.56 -10.36
CA GLU A 99 4.17 3.04 -11.13
C GLU A 99 4.90 1.95 -10.36
N LYS A 100 5.10 2.16 -9.06
CA LYS A 100 5.70 1.18 -8.17
C LYS A 100 4.84 1.00 -6.92
N VAL A 101 4.85 -0.20 -6.38
CA VAL A 101 4.15 -0.55 -5.15
C VAL A 101 5.19 -1.02 -4.14
N ALA A 102 5.33 -0.30 -3.04
CA ALA A 102 6.27 -0.62 -1.98
C ALA A 102 5.50 -1.28 -0.82
N VAL A 103 5.96 -2.44 -0.39
CA VAL A 103 5.29 -3.23 0.62
C VAL A 103 6.24 -3.47 1.79
N THR A 104 5.79 -3.21 3.01
CA THR A 104 6.57 -3.56 4.19
C THR A 104 6.47 -5.05 4.49
N PRO A 105 7.44 -5.65 5.19
CA PRO A 105 7.38 -7.08 5.51
C PRO A 105 6.12 -7.48 6.27
N ALA A 106 5.67 -6.66 7.22
CA ALA A 106 4.45 -6.93 7.97
C ALA A 106 3.21 -6.91 7.07
N ALA A 107 3.13 -5.92 6.18
CA ALA A 107 2.03 -5.84 5.21
C ALA A 107 2.05 -7.03 4.26
N PHE A 108 3.23 -7.45 3.83
CA PHE A 108 3.37 -8.59 2.92
C PHE A 108 2.83 -9.88 3.55
N LYS A 109 3.07 -10.08 4.83
CA LYS A 109 2.52 -11.25 5.54
C LYS A 109 1.00 -11.25 5.54
N LEU A 110 0.38 -10.08 5.75
CA LEU A 110 -1.06 -9.97 5.73
C LEU A 110 -1.63 -10.24 4.34
N ILE A 111 -0.93 -9.79 3.31
CA ILE A 111 -1.33 -10.04 1.91
C ILE A 111 -1.23 -11.53 1.59
N GLU A 112 -0.18 -12.20 2.06
CA GLU A 112 -0.02 -13.64 1.86
C GLU A 112 -1.18 -14.44 2.45
N GLU A 113 -1.73 -14.00 3.58
CA GLU A 113 -2.88 -14.66 4.19
C GLU A 113 -4.13 -14.60 3.31
N TRP A 114 -4.19 -13.65 2.40
CA TRP A 114 -5.30 -13.50 1.47
C TRP A 114 -5.22 -14.45 0.28
N VAL A 115 -4.07 -14.97 0.02
CA VAL A 115 -3.80 -15.81 -1.18
C VAL A 115 -3.87 -17.32 -0.85
#